data_847eb4b541bc48599c41d168eb102971
#
_entry.id   847eb4b541bc48599c41d168eb102971
#
_cell.length_a   1.000
_cell.length_b   1.000
_cell.length_c   1.000
_cell.angle_alpha   90.00
_cell.angle_beta   90.00
_cell.angle_gamma   90.00
#
_symmetry.space_group_name_H-M   'P 1'
#
loop_
_entity.id
_entity.type
_entity.pdbx_description
1 polymer ?
#
loop_
_entity_poly.entity_id
_entity_poly.type
_entity_poly.pdbx_seq_one_letter_code
_entity_poly.pdbx_strand_id
1 'polypeptide(L)'
;MDHYAVIESALLHIENNLDQPLSLDSVADTVNMSKYYFHRLFSAITGSSLNNYILSRRLNASLQFIQSDQLSLTDISYLLNFGAQSSFTRAFKRQYGITPSALRVHNMKIPLTPMPSVVKRPVKNINGDIVTDFTLTDFESIRVTGIAFEVDLAEDDYKTKIRSHSDKLLQSIDETVSGPCYVIYSNCLPNSTRFRVLFGIPYDIQINKDSFFTIDVPQLFCAKFKYFGDLLEIGDILKTDYARFLKISRQETEDSHIELIQTFDDIHNFQSAFHIYAPIKKLPIDSAY
;
A
#
# COMPACT_ATOMS: atom_id res chain seq x y z
N MET A 1 -5.84 23.45 -1.03
CA MET A 1 -5.80 22.67 -2.27
C MET A 1 -5.88 21.21 -1.88
N ASP A 2 -6.81 20.45 -2.42
CA ASP A 2 -6.89 19.00 -2.17
C ASP A 2 -5.83 18.29 -3.02
N HIS A 3 -4.75 17.88 -2.37
CA HIS A 3 -3.62 17.20 -3.02
C HIS A 3 -4.04 15.87 -3.69
N TYR A 4 -5.04 15.20 -3.13
CA TYR A 4 -5.52 13.94 -3.66
C TYR A 4 -6.31 14.15 -4.95
N ALA A 5 -7.22 15.12 -4.99
CA ALA A 5 -7.96 15.47 -6.19
C ALA A 5 -7.02 15.86 -7.34
N VAL A 6 -5.93 16.56 -7.02
CA VAL A 6 -4.89 16.93 -8.01
C VAL A 6 -4.19 15.68 -8.56
N ILE A 7 -3.77 14.75 -7.70
CA ILE A 7 -3.11 13.52 -8.14
C ILE A 7 -4.07 12.61 -8.89
N GLU A 8 -5.31 12.46 -8.43
CA GLU A 8 -6.35 11.71 -9.14
C GLU A 8 -6.58 12.27 -10.56
N SER A 9 -6.64 13.60 -10.71
CA SER A 9 -6.74 14.26 -12.02
C SER A 9 -5.52 13.98 -12.91
N ALA A 10 -4.31 14.03 -12.34
CA ALA A 10 -3.09 13.70 -13.07
C ALA A 10 -3.06 12.22 -13.51
N LEU A 11 -3.48 11.30 -12.63
CA LEU A 11 -3.57 9.87 -12.97
C LEU A 11 -4.56 9.63 -14.11
N LEU A 12 -5.75 10.23 -14.05
CA LEU A 12 -6.73 10.14 -15.14
C LEU A 12 -6.19 10.71 -16.44
N HIS A 13 -5.48 11.85 -16.39
CA HIS A 13 -4.84 12.40 -17.58
C HIS A 13 -3.80 11.42 -18.17
N ILE A 14 -2.98 10.79 -17.35
CA ILE A 14 -1.99 9.81 -17.78
C ILE A 14 -2.67 8.61 -18.43
N GLU A 15 -3.68 8.02 -17.78
CA GLU A 15 -4.40 6.85 -18.32
C GLU A 15 -5.03 7.10 -19.67
N ASN A 16 -5.57 8.30 -19.87
CA ASN A 16 -6.21 8.70 -21.14
C ASN A 16 -5.22 9.07 -22.25
N ASN A 17 -3.91 9.17 -21.95
CA ASN A 17 -2.89 9.63 -22.90
C ASN A 17 -1.63 8.75 -22.90
N LEU A 18 -1.76 7.44 -22.63
CA LEU A 18 -0.62 6.52 -22.59
C LEU A 18 0.09 6.38 -23.94
N ASP A 19 -0.63 6.62 -25.03
CA ASP A 19 -0.16 6.64 -26.41
C ASP A 19 0.59 7.93 -26.79
N GLN A 20 0.51 8.97 -25.95
CA GLN A 20 1.12 10.27 -26.19
C GLN A 20 2.46 10.45 -25.47
N PRO A 21 3.32 11.38 -25.92
CA PRO A 21 4.49 11.77 -25.16
C PRO A 21 4.08 12.41 -23.83
N LEU A 22 4.36 11.73 -22.73
CA LEU A 22 4.11 12.20 -21.37
C LEU A 22 5.45 12.53 -20.70
N SER A 23 5.58 13.75 -20.21
CA SER A 23 6.74 14.22 -19.45
C SER A 23 6.31 14.75 -18.08
N LEU A 24 7.27 14.93 -17.17
CA LEU A 24 7.00 15.52 -15.88
C LEU A 24 6.45 16.95 -16.01
N ASP A 25 7.00 17.72 -16.95
CA ASP A 25 6.56 19.08 -17.20
C ASP A 25 5.11 19.08 -17.74
N SER A 26 4.84 18.29 -18.80
CA SER A 26 3.50 18.27 -19.40
C SER A 26 2.41 17.82 -18.44
N VAL A 27 2.66 16.81 -17.60
CA VAL A 27 1.66 16.34 -16.62
C VAL A 27 1.48 17.35 -15.47
N ALA A 28 2.57 17.96 -14.99
CA ALA A 28 2.49 18.98 -13.92
C ALA A 28 1.69 20.21 -14.38
N ASP A 29 1.85 20.62 -15.65
CA ASP A 29 1.11 21.75 -16.24
C ASP A 29 -0.39 21.48 -16.29
N THR A 30 -0.84 20.24 -16.55
CA THR A 30 -2.28 19.91 -16.59
C THR A 30 -2.98 20.12 -15.25
N VAL A 31 -2.22 20.08 -14.16
CA VAL A 31 -2.73 20.28 -12.78
C VAL A 31 -2.28 21.61 -12.17
N ASN A 32 -1.73 22.52 -12.97
CA ASN A 32 -1.26 23.84 -12.55
C ASN A 32 -0.25 23.81 -11.40
N MET A 33 0.70 22.87 -11.43
CA MET A 33 1.75 22.74 -10.42
C MET A 33 3.14 22.93 -10.99
N SER A 34 4.07 23.44 -10.16
CA SER A 34 5.49 23.39 -10.53
C SER A 34 5.96 21.94 -10.60
N LYS A 35 6.79 21.59 -11.59
CA LYS A 35 7.28 20.22 -11.81
C LYS A 35 7.95 19.60 -10.58
N TYR A 36 8.71 20.39 -9.83
CA TYR A 36 9.41 19.90 -8.64
C TYR A 36 8.47 19.57 -7.49
N TYR A 37 7.45 20.39 -7.28
CA TYR A 37 6.45 20.12 -6.24
C TYR A 37 5.55 18.95 -6.66
N PHE A 38 5.11 18.93 -7.92
CA PHE A 38 4.31 17.82 -8.47
C PHE A 38 5.06 16.49 -8.38
N HIS A 39 6.34 16.43 -8.77
CA HIS A 39 7.14 15.20 -8.69
C HIS A 39 7.19 14.63 -7.27
N ARG A 40 7.42 15.49 -6.27
CA ARG A 40 7.46 15.07 -4.86
C ARG A 40 6.08 14.62 -4.36
N LEU A 41 5.05 15.39 -4.70
CA LEU A 41 3.67 15.07 -4.30
C LEU A 41 3.20 13.78 -4.95
N PHE A 42 3.43 13.60 -6.26
CA PHE A 42 3.08 12.39 -6.99
C PHE A 42 3.77 11.16 -6.37
N SER A 43 5.08 11.23 -6.17
CA SER A 43 5.83 10.13 -5.57
C SER A 43 5.44 9.85 -4.11
N ALA A 44 5.05 10.88 -3.35
CA ALA A 44 4.58 10.70 -1.98
C ALA A 44 3.22 10.01 -1.93
N ILE A 45 2.30 10.37 -2.83
CA ILE A 45 0.92 9.85 -2.81
C ILE A 45 0.83 8.48 -3.49
N THR A 46 1.51 8.28 -4.63
CA THR A 46 1.43 7.02 -5.41
C THR A 46 2.45 5.96 -5.01
N GLY A 47 3.46 6.33 -4.22
CA GLY A 47 4.58 5.44 -3.89
C GLY A 47 5.56 5.20 -5.06
N SER A 48 5.34 5.82 -6.22
CA SER A 48 6.12 5.59 -7.45
C SER A 48 6.54 6.90 -8.10
N SER A 49 7.66 6.91 -8.82
CA SER A 49 7.99 8.04 -9.69
C SER A 49 7.03 8.09 -10.88
N LEU A 50 6.77 9.30 -11.41
CA LEU A 50 5.91 9.48 -12.59
C LEU A 50 6.33 8.59 -13.77
N ASN A 51 7.64 8.55 -14.07
CA ASN A 51 8.16 7.75 -15.18
C ASN A 51 7.93 6.25 -14.98
N ASN A 52 8.12 5.74 -13.76
CA ASN A 52 7.86 4.33 -13.46
C ASN A 52 6.37 4.02 -13.53
N TYR A 53 5.52 4.92 -13.07
CA TYR A 53 4.08 4.79 -13.20
C TYR A 53 3.66 4.70 -14.66
N ILE A 54 4.03 5.68 -15.50
CA ILE A 54 3.70 5.70 -16.94
C ILE A 54 4.21 4.43 -17.62
N LEU A 55 5.47 4.03 -17.35
CA LEU A 55 6.05 2.81 -17.92
C LEU A 55 5.22 1.57 -17.56
N SER A 56 4.89 1.39 -16.29
CA SER A 56 4.08 0.26 -15.82
C SER A 56 2.70 0.23 -16.46
N ARG A 57 2.04 1.39 -16.58
CA ARG A 57 0.71 1.49 -17.22
C ARG A 57 0.75 1.18 -18.72
N ARG A 58 1.75 1.66 -19.43
CA ARG A 58 1.98 1.33 -20.85
C ARG A 58 2.21 -0.16 -21.06
N LEU A 59 3.01 -0.79 -20.20
CA LEU A 59 3.24 -2.23 -20.25
C LEU A 59 1.95 -3.02 -19.95
N ASN A 60 1.15 -2.56 -18.99
CA ASN A 60 -0.15 -3.15 -18.70
C ASN A 60 -1.11 -3.01 -19.90
N ALA A 61 -1.21 -1.81 -20.49
CA ALA A 61 -2.05 -1.58 -21.67
C ALA A 61 -1.59 -2.45 -22.88
N SER A 62 -0.29 -2.77 -22.98
CA SER A 62 0.21 -3.60 -24.07
C SER A 62 -0.33 -5.04 -24.04
N LEU A 63 -0.74 -5.55 -22.89
CA LEU A 63 -1.22 -6.92 -22.71
C LEU A 63 -2.41 -7.23 -23.63
N GLN A 64 -3.39 -6.31 -23.72
CA GLN A 64 -4.56 -6.48 -24.59
C GLN A 64 -4.18 -6.58 -26.08
N PHE A 65 -3.21 -5.79 -26.53
CA PHE A 65 -2.75 -5.80 -27.93
C PHE A 65 -1.92 -7.05 -28.25
N ILE A 66 -1.11 -7.53 -27.29
CA ILE A 66 -0.36 -8.78 -27.45
C ILE A 66 -1.30 -9.97 -27.54
N GLN A 67 -2.33 -10.01 -26.69
CA GLN A 67 -3.30 -11.12 -26.61
C GLN A 67 -4.28 -11.15 -27.79
N SER A 68 -4.62 -9.99 -28.37
CA SER A 68 -5.52 -9.92 -29.54
C SER A 68 -4.82 -10.30 -30.84
N ASP A 69 -3.48 -10.30 -30.88
CA ASP A 69 -2.62 -10.59 -32.03
C ASP A 69 -2.92 -9.77 -33.30
N GLN A 70 -3.57 -8.61 -33.13
CA GLN A 70 -3.96 -7.73 -34.23
C GLN A 70 -2.83 -6.81 -34.72
N LEU A 71 -1.87 -6.52 -33.85
CA LEU A 71 -0.75 -5.61 -34.11
C LEU A 71 0.58 -6.33 -33.98
N SER A 72 1.56 -5.94 -34.78
CA SER A 72 2.93 -6.40 -34.59
C SER A 72 3.51 -5.87 -33.29
N LEU A 73 4.50 -6.54 -32.68
CA LEU A 73 5.18 -6.04 -31.49
C LEU A 73 5.88 -4.71 -31.72
N THR A 74 6.28 -4.45 -32.96
CA THR A 74 6.84 -3.16 -33.38
C THR A 74 5.76 -2.08 -33.30
N ASP A 75 4.59 -2.33 -33.91
CA ASP A 75 3.47 -1.35 -33.87
C ASP A 75 3.01 -1.07 -32.43
N ILE A 76 2.89 -2.11 -31.59
CA ILE A 76 2.57 -1.93 -30.16
C ILE A 76 3.58 -1.04 -29.46
N SER A 77 4.88 -1.22 -29.79
CA SER A 77 5.94 -0.41 -29.17
C SER A 77 5.85 1.07 -29.55
N TYR A 78 5.47 1.37 -30.76
CA TYR A 78 5.27 2.76 -31.23
C TYR A 78 3.94 3.33 -30.71
N LEU A 79 2.87 2.56 -30.77
CA LEU A 79 1.53 2.95 -30.25
C LEU A 79 1.60 3.39 -28.77
N LEU A 80 2.38 2.66 -27.96
CA LEU A 80 2.52 2.96 -26.54
C LEU A 80 3.78 3.78 -26.20
N ASN A 81 4.33 4.46 -27.20
CA ASN A 81 5.40 5.45 -27.03
C ASN A 81 6.70 4.93 -26.38
N PHE A 82 7.11 3.69 -26.73
CA PHE A 82 8.40 3.14 -26.29
C PHE A 82 9.57 3.57 -27.18
N GLY A 83 9.29 4.15 -28.36
CA GLY A 83 10.27 4.61 -29.32
C GLY A 83 10.98 3.49 -30.09
N ALA A 84 11.13 2.29 -29.51
CA ALA A 84 11.74 1.13 -30.18
C ALA A 84 11.21 -0.17 -29.58
N GLN A 85 11.03 -1.20 -30.42
CA GLN A 85 10.61 -2.53 -30.01
C GLN A 85 11.58 -3.16 -28.99
N SER A 86 12.87 -2.92 -29.13
CA SER A 86 13.88 -3.45 -28.17
C SER A 86 13.72 -2.87 -26.77
N SER A 87 13.38 -1.58 -26.65
CA SER A 87 13.10 -0.91 -25.38
C SER A 87 11.84 -1.50 -24.73
N PHE A 88 10.78 -1.66 -25.53
CA PHE A 88 9.54 -2.31 -25.10
C PHE A 88 9.79 -3.73 -24.59
N THR A 89 10.45 -4.58 -25.40
CA THR A 89 10.72 -5.99 -25.05
C THR A 89 11.52 -6.11 -23.75
N ARG A 90 12.53 -5.26 -23.55
CA ARG A 90 13.36 -5.25 -22.34
C ARG A 90 12.56 -4.85 -21.11
N ALA A 91 11.76 -3.78 -21.20
CA ALA A 91 10.93 -3.30 -20.13
C ALA A 91 9.84 -4.34 -19.76
N PHE A 92 9.19 -4.94 -20.77
CA PHE A 92 8.18 -5.96 -20.59
C PHE A 92 8.75 -7.21 -19.88
N LYS A 93 9.90 -7.74 -20.34
CA LYS A 93 10.56 -8.87 -19.70
C LYS A 93 10.96 -8.58 -18.26
N ARG A 94 11.39 -7.34 -17.98
CA ARG A 94 11.72 -6.94 -16.60
C ARG A 94 10.49 -6.93 -15.68
N GLN A 95 9.31 -6.52 -16.18
CA GLN A 95 8.08 -6.42 -15.37
C GLN A 95 7.37 -7.76 -15.23
N TYR A 96 7.30 -8.56 -16.30
CA TYR A 96 6.50 -9.79 -16.33
C TYR A 96 7.33 -11.08 -16.34
N GLY A 97 8.66 -11.00 -16.34
CA GLY A 97 9.54 -12.18 -16.36
C GLY A 97 9.62 -12.88 -17.73
N ILE A 98 8.72 -12.58 -18.66
CA ILE A 98 8.58 -13.20 -19.99
C ILE A 98 8.65 -12.14 -21.08
N THR A 99 9.08 -12.51 -22.30
CA THR A 99 9.06 -11.58 -23.44
C THR A 99 7.67 -11.46 -24.07
N PRO A 100 7.32 -10.33 -24.71
CA PRO A 100 6.04 -10.17 -25.41
C PRO A 100 5.78 -11.27 -26.46
N SER A 101 6.84 -11.65 -27.21
CA SER A 101 6.72 -12.71 -28.22
C SER A 101 6.45 -14.07 -27.60
N ALA A 102 7.09 -14.42 -26.49
CA ALA A 102 6.83 -15.67 -25.80
C ALA A 102 5.42 -15.71 -25.20
N LEU A 103 4.94 -14.58 -24.63
CA LEU A 103 3.56 -14.45 -24.17
C LEU A 103 2.55 -14.75 -25.28
N ARG A 104 2.78 -14.19 -26.48
CA ARG A 104 1.92 -14.39 -27.65
C ARG A 104 1.96 -15.83 -28.16
N VAL A 105 3.15 -16.39 -28.37
CA VAL A 105 3.34 -17.76 -28.88
C VAL A 105 2.71 -18.80 -27.95
N HIS A 106 2.87 -18.64 -26.64
CA HIS A 106 2.32 -19.58 -25.66
C HIS A 106 0.87 -19.27 -25.28
N ASN A 107 0.24 -18.26 -25.88
CA ASN A 107 -1.13 -17.80 -25.59
C ASN A 107 -1.40 -17.66 -24.05
N MET A 108 -0.38 -17.18 -23.34
CA MET A 108 -0.49 -16.97 -21.89
C MET A 108 -1.36 -15.76 -21.62
N LYS A 109 -2.23 -15.86 -20.59
CA LYS A 109 -3.07 -14.75 -20.17
C LYS A 109 -2.48 -14.13 -18.89
N ILE A 110 -2.11 -12.87 -18.99
CA ILE A 110 -1.81 -12.03 -17.83
C ILE A 110 -3.00 -11.09 -17.66
N PRO A 111 -3.63 -11.06 -16.48
CA PRO A 111 -4.77 -10.17 -16.24
C PRO A 111 -4.34 -8.71 -16.31
N LEU A 112 -5.21 -7.86 -16.86
CA LEU A 112 -5.03 -6.42 -16.82
C LEU A 112 -5.15 -5.92 -15.37
N THR A 113 -4.18 -5.15 -14.94
CA THR A 113 -4.25 -4.50 -13.64
C THR A 113 -5.03 -3.18 -13.79
N PRO A 114 -6.09 -2.95 -13.01
CA PRO A 114 -6.80 -1.68 -13.02
C PRO A 114 -5.89 -0.52 -12.60
N MET A 115 -6.31 0.71 -12.87
CA MET A 115 -5.63 1.88 -12.33
C MET A 115 -5.62 1.77 -10.79
N PRO A 116 -4.45 1.89 -10.14
CA PRO A 116 -4.38 1.80 -8.68
C PRO A 116 -5.20 2.92 -8.04
N SER A 117 -5.95 2.58 -7.01
CA SER A 117 -6.64 3.55 -6.17
C SER A 117 -5.65 4.36 -5.36
N VAL A 118 -5.96 5.62 -5.14
CA VAL A 118 -5.12 6.49 -4.31
C VAL A 118 -5.55 6.35 -2.85
N VAL A 119 -4.65 5.86 -2.02
CA VAL A 119 -4.90 5.77 -0.58
C VAL A 119 -4.80 7.16 0.05
N LYS A 120 -5.92 7.66 0.56
CA LYS A 120 -5.99 8.97 1.20
C LYS A 120 -5.39 8.91 2.61
N ARG A 121 -4.48 9.84 2.89
CA ARG A 121 -3.84 10.02 4.19
C ARG A 121 -3.34 11.45 4.35
N PRO A 122 -3.32 12.02 5.55
CA PRO A 122 -2.72 13.34 5.74
C PRO A 122 -1.24 13.33 5.35
N VAL A 123 -0.80 14.35 4.64
CA VAL A 123 0.61 14.53 4.29
C VAL A 123 1.11 15.87 4.78
N LYS A 124 2.39 15.93 5.18
CA LYS A 124 3.06 17.15 5.61
C LYS A 124 4.39 17.34 4.89
N ASN A 125 4.84 18.60 4.85
CA ASN A 125 6.15 18.92 4.31
C ASN A 125 7.16 19.03 5.48
N ILE A 126 8.21 18.22 5.42
CA ILE A 126 9.33 18.28 6.36
C ILE A 126 10.60 18.50 5.55
N ASN A 127 11.25 19.65 5.73
CA ASN A 127 12.51 20.01 5.07
C ASN A 127 12.48 19.84 3.54
N GLY A 128 11.33 20.13 2.92
CA GLY A 128 11.15 20.01 1.48
C GLY A 128 10.69 18.64 0.99
N ASP A 129 10.64 17.61 1.85
CA ASP A 129 10.05 16.32 1.54
C ASP A 129 8.58 16.24 1.94
N ILE A 130 7.74 15.63 1.10
CA ILE A 130 6.35 15.36 1.41
C ILE A 130 6.27 13.96 1.99
N VAL A 131 5.78 13.88 3.22
CA VAL A 131 5.67 12.63 3.98
C VAL A 131 4.27 12.47 4.52
N THR A 132 3.87 11.24 4.78
CA THR A 132 2.64 10.95 5.52
C THR A 132 2.74 11.59 6.91
N ASP A 133 1.67 12.28 7.32
CA ASP A 133 1.63 12.88 8.64
C ASP A 133 1.65 11.79 9.72
N PHE A 134 2.42 12.02 10.76
CA PHE A 134 2.57 11.10 11.87
C PHE A 134 2.63 11.86 13.20
N THR A 135 2.25 11.17 14.26
CA THR A 135 2.45 11.61 15.64
C THR A 135 3.22 10.53 16.41
N LEU A 136 4.07 10.95 17.32
CA LEU A 136 4.72 10.04 18.26
C LEU A 136 3.84 9.93 19.52
N THR A 137 3.49 8.71 19.91
CA THR A 137 2.57 8.47 21.02
C THR A 137 2.81 7.12 21.67
N ASP A 138 2.42 6.98 22.92
CA ASP A 138 2.32 5.67 23.53
C ASP A 138 1.01 4.99 23.06
N PHE A 139 1.12 3.71 22.72
CA PHE A 139 -0.01 2.81 22.54
C PHE A 139 -0.25 2.11 23.87
N GLU A 140 -1.43 2.27 24.44
CA GLU A 140 -1.77 1.69 25.73
C GLU A 140 -1.84 0.17 25.66
N SER A 141 -1.46 -0.50 26.74
CA SER A 141 -1.56 -1.96 26.83
C SER A 141 -3.02 -2.41 26.70
N ILE A 142 -3.24 -3.45 25.91
CA ILE A 142 -4.58 -3.99 25.67
C ILE A 142 -4.54 -5.51 25.51
N ARG A 143 -5.59 -6.19 26.01
CA ARG A 143 -5.85 -7.60 25.74
C ARG A 143 -6.82 -7.69 24.57
N VAL A 144 -6.42 -8.41 23.51
CA VAL A 144 -7.19 -8.57 22.27
C VAL A 144 -7.48 -10.04 22.03
N THR A 145 -8.74 -10.35 21.69
CA THR A 145 -9.19 -11.71 21.34
C THR A 145 -9.74 -11.73 19.91
N GLY A 146 -9.48 -12.80 19.17
CA GLY A 146 -9.93 -12.90 17.78
C GLY A 146 -9.38 -14.08 17.02
N ILE A 147 -9.38 -13.98 15.69
CA ILE A 147 -8.91 -15.02 14.78
C ILE A 147 -7.45 -14.77 14.44
N ALA A 148 -6.59 -15.76 14.71
CA ALA A 148 -5.17 -15.72 14.34
C ALA A 148 -4.92 -16.60 13.12
N PHE A 149 -4.08 -16.11 12.19
CA PHE A 149 -3.66 -16.83 10.98
C PHE A 149 -2.28 -16.36 10.54
N GLU A 150 -1.67 -17.10 9.62
CA GLU A 150 -0.37 -16.76 9.06
C GLU A 150 -0.50 -16.29 7.62
N VAL A 151 0.25 -15.24 7.28
CA VAL A 151 0.37 -14.74 5.91
C VAL A 151 1.82 -14.62 5.52
N ASP A 152 2.12 -14.86 4.25
CA ASP A 152 3.40 -14.48 3.65
C ASP A 152 3.13 -13.31 2.70
N LEU A 153 3.67 -12.14 3.01
CA LEU A 153 3.49 -10.94 2.18
C LEU A 153 4.19 -11.04 0.81
N ALA A 154 5.00 -12.06 0.60
CA ALA A 154 5.58 -12.36 -0.71
C ALA A 154 4.64 -13.18 -1.61
N GLU A 155 3.58 -13.78 -1.07
CA GLU A 155 2.59 -14.52 -1.83
C GLU A 155 1.53 -13.58 -2.42
N ASP A 156 1.08 -13.84 -3.65
CA ASP A 156 0.08 -13.01 -4.34
C ASP A 156 -1.32 -13.06 -3.69
N ASP A 157 -1.60 -14.09 -2.89
CA ASP A 157 -2.92 -14.34 -2.28
C ASP A 157 -3.08 -13.76 -0.86
N TYR A 158 -2.06 -13.11 -0.30
CA TYR A 158 -2.10 -12.62 1.08
C TYR A 158 -3.29 -11.68 1.35
N LYS A 159 -3.65 -10.85 0.38
CA LYS A 159 -4.83 -9.95 0.48
C LYS A 159 -6.13 -10.74 0.61
N THR A 160 -6.27 -11.79 -0.17
CA THR A 160 -7.44 -12.69 -0.12
C THR A 160 -7.53 -13.42 1.22
N LYS A 161 -6.39 -13.88 1.74
CA LYS A 161 -6.32 -14.52 3.08
C LYS A 161 -6.76 -13.55 4.18
N ILE A 162 -6.25 -12.32 4.17
CA ILE A 162 -6.64 -11.30 5.17
C ILE A 162 -8.16 -11.05 5.10
N ARG A 163 -8.71 -10.81 3.91
CA ARG A 163 -10.15 -10.56 3.73
C ARG A 163 -11.00 -11.74 4.21
N SER A 164 -10.66 -12.96 3.83
CA SER A 164 -11.38 -14.16 4.27
C SER A 164 -11.41 -14.32 5.80
N HIS A 165 -10.34 -13.93 6.50
CA HIS A 165 -10.31 -14.04 7.97
C HIS A 165 -11.02 -12.87 8.66
N SER A 166 -11.02 -11.67 8.06
CA SER A 166 -11.87 -10.58 8.56
C SER A 166 -13.36 -10.92 8.45
N ASP A 167 -13.78 -11.52 7.31
CA ASP A 167 -15.16 -11.96 7.10
C ASP A 167 -15.56 -13.05 8.12
N LYS A 168 -14.65 -13.99 8.42
CA LYS A 168 -14.89 -15.02 9.45
C LYS A 168 -15.08 -14.41 10.84
N LEU A 169 -14.28 -13.39 11.21
CA LEU A 169 -14.48 -12.71 12.47
C LEU A 169 -15.88 -12.07 12.53
N LEU A 170 -16.24 -11.30 11.48
CA LEU A 170 -17.56 -10.64 11.41
C LEU A 170 -18.72 -11.64 11.48
N GLN A 171 -18.59 -12.82 10.86
CA GLN A 171 -19.60 -13.87 10.95
C GLN A 171 -19.67 -14.55 12.33
N SER A 172 -18.60 -14.45 13.13
CA SER A 172 -18.49 -15.08 14.44
C SER A 172 -18.93 -14.18 15.60
N ILE A 173 -19.24 -12.92 15.32
CA ILE A 173 -19.71 -11.93 16.30
C ILE A 173 -21.13 -11.48 15.95
N ASP A 174 -21.90 -11.15 16.97
CA ASP A 174 -23.25 -10.62 16.80
C ASP A 174 -23.20 -9.22 16.18
N GLU A 175 -24.14 -8.88 15.30
CA GLU A 175 -24.25 -7.55 14.68
C GLU A 175 -24.44 -6.43 15.71
N THR A 176 -24.87 -6.75 16.91
CA THR A 176 -25.02 -5.80 18.02
C THR A 176 -23.69 -5.44 18.69
N VAL A 177 -22.63 -6.20 18.44
CA VAL A 177 -21.29 -5.91 18.94
C VAL A 177 -20.76 -4.68 18.23
N SER A 178 -20.48 -3.63 18.99
CA SER A 178 -19.88 -2.38 18.49
C SER A 178 -18.57 -2.11 19.22
N GLY A 179 -17.71 -1.35 18.59
CA GLY A 179 -16.44 -0.94 19.18
C GLY A 179 -15.25 -1.12 18.24
N PRO A 180 -14.04 -0.84 18.76
CA PRO A 180 -12.84 -0.88 17.93
C PRO A 180 -12.46 -2.31 17.55
N CYS A 181 -11.83 -2.42 16.39
CA CYS A 181 -11.19 -3.62 15.91
C CYS A 181 -9.69 -3.40 15.74
N TYR A 182 -8.92 -4.45 15.98
CA TYR A 182 -7.47 -4.45 15.93
C TYR A 182 -6.97 -5.49 14.93
N VAL A 183 -6.00 -5.10 14.10
CA VAL A 183 -5.23 -6.05 13.29
C VAL A 183 -3.78 -5.95 13.73
N ILE A 184 -3.28 -7.02 14.34
CA ILE A 184 -1.95 -7.04 14.95
C ILE A 184 -1.06 -7.95 14.13
N TYR A 185 0.00 -7.38 13.59
CA TYR A 185 1.01 -8.11 12.83
C TYR A 185 2.20 -8.42 13.75
N SER A 186 2.49 -9.69 13.90
CA SER A 186 3.62 -10.17 14.70
C SER A 186 4.59 -10.93 13.81
N ASN A 187 5.88 -10.65 13.96
CA ASN A 187 6.92 -11.39 13.24
C ASN A 187 7.05 -12.83 13.75
N CYS A 188 7.09 -13.77 12.81
CA CYS A 188 7.42 -15.16 13.13
C CYS A 188 8.93 -15.36 13.26
N LEU A 189 9.70 -14.63 12.47
CA LEU A 189 11.18 -14.69 12.42
C LEU A 189 11.74 -13.34 11.98
N PRO A 190 12.91 -12.91 12.48
CA PRO A 190 13.59 -11.70 12.01
C PRO A 190 13.81 -11.73 10.50
N ASN A 191 13.53 -10.61 9.81
CA ASN A 191 13.66 -10.44 8.35
C ASN A 191 12.83 -11.41 7.49
N SER A 192 11.77 -11.98 8.04
CA SER A 192 10.82 -12.83 7.32
C SER A 192 9.73 -12.00 6.68
N THR A 193 9.22 -12.47 5.53
CA THR A 193 7.98 -11.97 4.93
C THR A 193 6.73 -12.61 5.55
N ARG A 194 6.91 -13.59 6.45
CA ARG A 194 5.85 -14.30 7.15
C ARG A 194 5.48 -13.62 8.44
N PHE A 195 4.19 -13.35 8.58
CA PHE A 195 3.62 -12.71 9.76
C PHE A 195 2.48 -13.56 10.30
N ARG A 196 2.39 -13.58 11.64
CA ARG A 196 1.16 -13.97 12.31
C ARG A 196 0.30 -12.75 12.45
N VAL A 197 -0.92 -12.83 11.97
CA VAL A 197 -1.92 -11.75 12.02
C VAL A 197 -3.02 -12.17 12.98
N LEU A 198 -3.34 -11.32 13.95
CA LEU A 198 -4.53 -11.45 14.77
C LEU A 198 -5.53 -10.38 14.36
N PHE A 199 -6.70 -10.80 13.92
CA PHE A 199 -7.84 -9.93 13.66
C PHE A 199 -8.80 -10.05 14.85
N GLY A 200 -8.97 -9.00 15.63
CA GLY A 200 -9.66 -9.15 16.92
C GLY A 200 -10.23 -7.87 17.50
N ILE A 201 -10.91 -8.06 18.62
CA ILE A 201 -11.61 -7.04 19.42
C ILE A 201 -11.06 -7.03 20.84
N PRO A 202 -11.31 -5.98 21.63
CA PRO A 202 -10.99 -5.98 23.05
C PRO A 202 -11.56 -7.20 23.78
N TYR A 203 -10.77 -7.78 24.66
CA TYR A 203 -11.15 -9.02 25.40
C TYR A 203 -12.38 -8.86 26.29
N ASP A 204 -12.67 -7.67 26.76
CA ASP A 204 -13.82 -7.34 27.63
C ASP A 204 -15.14 -7.36 26.87
N ILE A 205 -15.13 -7.32 25.55
CA ILE A 205 -16.34 -7.48 24.73
C ILE A 205 -16.86 -8.92 24.90
N GLN A 206 -18.15 -9.03 25.18
CA GLN A 206 -18.83 -10.30 25.46
C GLN A 206 -19.15 -11.02 24.15
N ILE A 207 -18.37 -12.05 23.84
CA ILE A 207 -18.58 -12.96 22.70
C ILE A 207 -18.27 -14.39 23.13
N ASN A 208 -18.70 -15.38 22.34
CA ASN A 208 -18.24 -16.75 22.54
C ASN A 208 -16.78 -16.86 22.07
N LYS A 209 -15.85 -17.11 23.00
CA LYS A 209 -14.41 -17.09 22.79
C LYS A 209 -13.78 -18.47 22.58
N ASP A 210 -14.56 -19.54 22.51
CA ASP A 210 -14.05 -20.92 22.53
C ASP A 210 -13.11 -21.26 21.37
N SER A 211 -13.23 -20.54 20.24
CA SER A 211 -12.39 -20.72 19.04
C SER A 211 -11.44 -19.56 18.77
N PHE A 212 -11.32 -18.61 19.69
CA PHE A 212 -10.51 -17.42 19.48
C PHE A 212 -9.19 -17.47 20.22
N PHE A 213 -8.18 -16.87 19.62
CA PHE A 213 -6.88 -16.62 20.26
C PHE A 213 -6.93 -15.30 21.02
N THR A 214 -6.23 -15.27 22.14
CA THR A 214 -6.10 -14.06 22.94
C THR A 214 -4.62 -13.72 23.12
N ILE A 215 -4.28 -12.45 22.93
CA ILE A 215 -2.94 -11.93 23.19
C ILE A 215 -2.99 -10.69 24.08
N ASP A 216 -1.96 -10.50 24.88
CA ASP A 216 -1.71 -9.27 25.62
C ASP A 216 -0.73 -8.42 24.82
N VAL A 217 -1.19 -7.25 24.35
CA VAL A 217 -0.35 -6.24 23.70
C VAL A 217 0.22 -5.35 24.81
N PRO A 218 1.55 -5.27 24.97
CA PRO A 218 2.13 -4.40 25.98
C PRO A 218 1.98 -2.92 25.60
N GLN A 219 2.27 -2.02 26.53
CA GLN A 219 2.47 -0.61 26.19
C GLN A 219 3.67 -0.46 25.26
N LEU A 220 3.50 0.26 24.15
CA LEU A 220 4.51 0.47 23.12
C LEU A 220 4.61 1.95 22.79
N PHE A 221 5.84 2.44 22.60
CA PHE A 221 6.04 3.77 22.02
C PHE A 221 6.00 3.66 20.49
N CYS A 222 5.12 4.42 19.83
CA CYS A 222 4.79 4.22 18.43
C CYS A 222 4.82 5.51 17.61
N ALA A 223 5.14 5.36 16.34
CA ALA A 223 4.71 6.31 15.31
C ALA A 223 3.29 5.94 14.89
N LYS A 224 2.35 6.89 15.03
CA LYS A 224 0.95 6.75 14.67
C LYS A 224 0.67 7.46 13.36
N PHE A 225 0.13 6.73 12.39
CA PHE A 225 -0.28 7.24 11.08
C PHE A 225 -1.79 7.11 10.92
N LYS A 226 -2.39 7.99 10.14
CA LYS A 226 -3.81 7.94 9.79
C LYS A 226 -3.97 7.67 8.30
N TYR A 227 -4.83 6.71 7.96
CA TYR A 227 -5.18 6.35 6.59
C TYR A 227 -6.68 6.35 6.38
N PHE A 228 -7.11 6.43 5.11
CA PHE A 228 -8.50 6.34 4.70
C PHE A 228 -8.61 5.37 3.54
N GLY A 229 -9.59 4.49 3.54
CA GLY A 229 -9.85 3.54 2.47
C GLY A 229 -9.67 2.09 2.88
N ASP A 230 -9.54 1.21 1.88
CA ASP A 230 -9.46 -0.23 2.12
C ASP A 230 -8.11 -0.62 2.73
N LEU A 231 -8.16 -1.34 3.85
CA LEU A 231 -7.03 -1.95 4.53
C LEU A 231 -6.06 -2.68 3.57
N LEU A 232 -6.59 -3.37 2.57
CA LEU A 232 -5.82 -4.23 1.68
C LEU A 232 -5.05 -3.44 0.61
N GLU A 233 -5.42 -2.19 0.37
CA GLU A 233 -4.75 -1.32 -0.60
C GLU A 233 -3.49 -0.64 -0.05
N ILE A 234 -3.26 -0.73 1.28
CA ILE A 234 -2.22 0.02 1.96
C ILE A 234 -0.84 -0.62 1.87
N GLY A 235 -0.74 -1.95 1.71
CA GLY A 235 0.49 -2.72 1.95
C GLY A 235 1.77 -2.09 1.40
N ASP A 236 1.81 -1.78 0.10
CA ASP A 236 3.00 -1.20 -0.54
C ASP A 236 3.21 0.28 -0.15
N ILE A 237 2.10 1.01 0.05
CA ILE A 237 2.12 2.43 0.44
C ILE A 237 2.65 2.55 1.86
N LEU A 238 2.16 1.72 2.78
CA LEU A 238 2.63 1.70 4.17
C LEU A 238 4.13 1.42 4.25
N LYS A 239 4.62 0.43 3.50
CA LYS A 239 6.06 0.11 3.45
C LYS A 239 6.88 1.32 3.00
N THR A 240 6.42 2.03 1.97
CA THR A 240 7.08 3.23 1.45
C THR A 240 7.02 4.38 2.46
N ASP A 241 5.87 4.61 3.07
CA ASP A 241 5.66 5.67 4.04
C ASP A 241 6.47 5.45 5.31
N TYR A 242 6.50 4.21 5.80
CA TYR A 242 7.25 3.85 7.00
C TYR A 242 8.76 3.95 6.79
N ALA A 243 9.28 3.46 5.65
CA ALA A 243 10.70 3.61 5.31
C ALA A 243 11.11 5.09 5.19
N ARG A 244 10.25 5.93 4.61
CA ARG A 244 10.47 7.37 4.50
C ARG A 244 10.41 8.05 5.87
N PHE A 245 9.45 7.66 6.73
CA PHE A 245 9.35 8.13 8.10
C PHE A 245 10.65 7.85 8.87
N LEU A 246 11.13 6.59 8.91
CA LEU A 246 12.35 6.22 9.61
C LEU A 246 13.56 7.03 9.15
N LYS A 247 13.70 7.22 7.82
CA LYS A 247 14.79 8.00 7.24
C LYS A 247 14.77 9.47 7.68
N ILE A 248 13.59 10.11 7.72
CA ILE A 248 13.46 11.55 8.01
C ILE A 248 13.47 11.80 9.50
N SER A 249 12.81 10.97 10.30
CA SER A 249 12.70 11.15 11.75
C SER A 249 13.93 10.66 12.50
N ARG A 250 14.83 9.90 11.83
CA ARG A 250 15.98 9.21 12.45
C ARG A 250 15.58 8.26 13.60
N GLN A 251 14.33 7.79 13.59
CA GLN A 251 13.85 6.80 14.55
C GLN A 251 14.34 5.40 14.17
N GLU A 252 14.47 4.55 15.17
CA GLU A 252 14.79 3.12 15.01
C GLU A 252 13.56 2.27 15.36
N THR A 253 13.44 1.13 14.71
CA THR A 253 12.40 0.15 15.02
C THR A 253 12.63 -0.46 16.40
N GLU A 254 11.54 -0.70 17.14
CA GLU A 254 11.59 -1.46 18.39
C GLU A 254 11.78 -2.94 18.09
N ASP A 255 12.64 -3.63 18.88
CA ASP A 255 12.79 -5.09 18.81
C ASP A 255 11.64 -5.78 19.57
N SER A 256 10.41 -5.40 19.27
CA SER A 256 9.21 -6.07 19.75
C SER A 256 8.80 -7.17 18.77
N HIS A 257 8.12 -8.21 19.28
CA HIS A 257 7.52 -9.20 18.38
C HIS A 257 6.34 -8.64 17.58
N ILE A 258 5.87 -7.43 17.92
CA ILE A 258 4.77 -6.73 17.26
C ILE A 258 5.36 -5.73 16.27
N GLU A 259 5.10 -5.94 14.99
CA GLU A 259 5.58 -5.07 13.91
C GLU A 259 4.66 -3.88 13.66
N LEU A 260 3.35 -4.14 13.64
CA LEU A 260 2.34 -3.14 13.37
C LEU A 260 1.04 -3.46 14.10
N ILE A 261 0.33 -2.41 14.50
CA ILE A 261 -1.03 -2.50 15.01
C ILE A 261 -1.91 -1.58 14.18
N GLN A 262 -2.93 -2.12 13.54
CA GLN A 262 -3.97 -1.32 12.88
C GLN A 262 -5.19 -1.27 13.77
N THR A 263 -5.79 -0.09 13.88
CA THR A 263 -6.98 0.11 14.70
C THR A 263 -8.08 0.76 13.87
N PHE A 264 -9.26 0.17 13.93
CA PHE A 264 -10.49 0.69 13.35
C PHE A 264 -11.43 1.09 14.47
N ASP A 265 -12.11 2.22 14.33
CA ASP A 265 -13.04 2.71 15.35
C ASP A 265 -14.32 1.86 15.41
N ASP A 266 -14.67 1.20 14.30
CA ASP A 266 -15.85 0.37 14.16
C ASP A 266 -15.51 -0.96 13.47
N ILE A 267 -15.80 -2.06 14.14
CA ILE A 267 -15.58 -3.42 13.65
C ILE A 267 -16.33 -3.74 12.36
N HIS A 268 -17.43 -3.06 12.09
CA HIS A 268 -18.24 -3.25 10.87
C HIS A 268 -17.84 -2.33 9.72
N ASN A 269 -16.86 -1.44 9.90
CA ASN A 269 -16.47 -0.47 8.88
C ASN A 269 -14.95 -0.38 8.68
N PHE A 270 -14.41 -1.27 7.84
CA PHE A 270 -12.99 -1.29 7.46
C PHE A 270 -12.64 -0.37 6.28
N GLN A 271 -13.60 0.36 5.74
CA GLN A 271 -13.40 1.33 4.66
C GLN A 271 -13.34 2.78 5.14
N SER A 272 -13.47 2.99 6.44
CA SER A 272 -13.39 4.30 7.07
C SER A 272 -11.93 4.74 7.33
N ALA A 273 -11.79 5.79 8.12
CA ALA A 273 -10.48 6.17 8.67
C ALA A 273 -10.00 5.10 9.66
N PHE A 274 -8.72 4.77 9.58
CA PHE A 274 -8.07 3.86 10.52
C PHE A 274 -6.68 4.38 10.87
N HIS A 275 -6.10 3.86 11.95
CA HIS A 275 -4.78 4.22 12.39
C HIS A 275 -3.83 3.01 12.33
N ILE A 276 -2.57 3.31 12.03
CA ILE A 276 -1.48 2.36 12.10
C ILE A 276 -0.51 2.85 13.16
N TYR A 277 -0.18 1.98 14.10
CA TYR A 277 0.84 2.18 15.10
C TYR A 277 2.03 1.29 14.76
N ALA A 278 3.17 1.91 14.52
CA ALA A 278 4.43 1.24 14.25
C ALA A 278 5.36 1.42 15.45
N PRO A 279 5.69 0.35 16.18
CA PRO A 279 6.57 0.42 17.34
C PRO A 279 7.97 0.94 16.98
N ILE A 280 8.47 1.88 17.77
CA ILE A 280 9.78 2.50 17.62
C ILE A 280 10.46 2.62 18.98
N LYS A 281 11.80 2.66 18.95
CA LYS A 281 12.57 2.89 20.18
C LYS A 281 12.31 4.28 20.72
N LYS A 282 12.04 4.38 22.01
CA LYS A 282 11.97 5.67 22.71
C LYS A 282 13.39 6.18 22.90
N LEU A 283 13.80 7.16 22.08
CA LEU A 283 15.12 7.77 22.23
C LEU A 283 15.24 8.45 23.61
N PRO A 284 16.41 8.35 24.27
CA PRO A 284 16.67 9.12 25.49
C PRO A 284 16.52 10.61 25.22
N ILE A 285 15.95 11.34 26.18
CA ILE A 285 15.69 12.80 26.09
C ILE A 285 16.99 13.62 25.87
N ASP A 286 18.16 13.04 26.13
CA ASP A 286 19.45 13.71 26.05
C ASP A 286 20.10 13.74 24.64
N SER A 287 19.47 13.20 23.61
CA SER A 287 20.04 13.17 22.25
C SER A 287 19.49 14.25 21.28
N ALA A 288 18.74 15.21 21.79
CA ALA A 288 18.14 16.30 20.99
C ALA A 288 18.88 17.63 21.23
N TYR A 289 20.20 17.68 20.89
CA TYR A 289 20.90 18.95 20.66
C TYR A 289 21.96 18.78 19.56
#